data_ed11e2b06c1ec0b088baa6f257803340
#
_entry.id   ed11e2b06c1ec0b088baa6f257803340
#
_cell.length_a   1.000
_cell.length_b   1.000
_cell.length_c   1.000
_cell.angle_alpha   90.00
_cell.angle_beta   90.00
_cell.angle_gamma   90.00
#
_symmetry.space_group_name_H-M   'P 1'
#
loop_
_entity.id
_entity.type
_entity.pdbx_description
1 polymer ?
#
loop_
_entity_poly.entity_id
_entity_poly.type
_entity_poly.pdbx_seq_one_letter_code
_entity_poly.pdbx_strand_id
1 'polypeptide(L)'
;MDMKYRFCGRSGLQLPVISLGLWHNFGGVDPYEKSREIVFHAFERGVVHFDLANNYGPPPGSAEENFGKMLRDGLHTHRDEIIVSSKAGHLMWNGPYGDGSSR
;
A
#
# COMPACT_ATOMS: atom_id res chain seq x y z
N MET A 1 -5.12 -22.20 -2.81
CA MET A 1 -4.33 -22.12 -1.58
C MET A 1 -5.00 -21.15 -0.62
N ASP A 2 -5.29 -21.59 0.59
CA ASP A 2 -5.92 -20.73 1.58
C ASP A 2 -4.86 -19.86 2.25
N MET A 3 -5.19 -18.58 2.39
CA MET A 3 -4.31 -17.64 3.08
C MET A 3 -4.33 -17.91 4.58
N LYS A 4 -3.16 -17.94 5.18
CA LYS A 4 -2.99 -18.07 6.62
C LYS A 4 -2.75 -16.69 7.23
N TYR A 5 -3.24 -16.50 8.43
CA TYR A 5 -3.13 -15.23 9.15
C TYR A 5 -2.48 -15.45 10.50
N ARG A 6 -1.74 -14.44 10.98
CA ARG A 6 -1.08 -14.48 12.28
C ARG A 6 -1.33 -13.17 13.01
N PHE A 7 -1.43 -13.27 14.35
CA PHE A 7 -1.54 -12.07 15.16
C PHE A 7 -0.23 -11.28 15.15
N CYS A 8 -0.35 -9.98 15.06
CA CYS A 8 0.78 -9.06 15.16
C CYS A 8 0.97 -8.67 16.62
N GLY A 9 1.72 -9.50 17.36
CA GLY A 9 1.95 -9.26 18.77
C GLY A 9 0.63 -9.16 19.55
N ARG A 10 0.50 -8.07 20.32
CA ARG A 10 -0.70 -7.82 21.15
C ARG A 10 -1.58 -6.72 20.57
N SER A 11 -1.36 -6.33 19.32
CA SER A 11 -2.07 -5.22 18.70
C SER A 11 -3.53 -5.54 18.34
N GLY A 12 -3.91 -6.80 18.34
CA GLY A 12 -5.23 -7.22 17.87
C GLY A 12 -5.32 -7.40 16.37
N LEU A 13 -4.27 -7.04 15.64
CA LEU A 13 -4.24 -7.19 14.19
C LEU A 13 -3.86 -8.60 13.80
N GLN A 14 -4.55 -9.15 12.82
CA GLN A 14 -4.18 -10.40 12.18
C GLN A 14 -3.64 -10.09 10.80
N LEU A 15 -2.39 -10.46 10.55
CA LEU A 15 -1.73 -10.21 9.28
C LEU A 15 -1.70 -11.49 8.45
N PRO A 16 -1.93 -11.39 7.13
CA PRO A 16 -1.72 -12.54 6.26
C PRO A 16 -0.24 -12.88 6.21
N VAL A 17 0.08 -14.13 5.93
CA VAL A 17 1.49 -14.55 5.83
C VAL A 17 2.18 -13.91 4.62
N ILE A 18 1.41 -13.40 3.67
CA ILE A 18 1.92 -12.69 2.50
C ILE A 18 1.30 -11.29 2.49
N SER A 19 2.13 -10.28 2.32
CA SER A 19 1.70 -8.89 2.17
C SER A 19 2.11 -8.40 0.79
N LEU A 20 1.38 -7.44 0.23
CA LEU A 20 1.72 -6.84 -1.05
C LEU A 20 2.40 -5.50 -0.83
N GLY A 21 3.66 -5.41 -1.24
CA GLY A 21 4.41 -4.16 -1.21
C GLY A 21 4.13 -3.36 -2.48
N LEU A 22 3.88 -2.06 -2.34
CA LEU A 22 3.49 -1.21 -3.45
C LEU A 22 4.62 -0.29 -3.92
N TRP A 23 5.86 -0.78 -3.83
CA TRP A 23 7.02 0.01 -4.23
C TRP A 23 7.16 0.12 -5.75
N HIS A 24 7.29 -0.98 -6.44
CA HIS A 24 7.38 -0.97 -7.91
C HIS A 24 6.03 -1.37 -8.52
N ASN A 25 5.77 -0.91 -9.76
CA ASN A 25 4.59 -1.25 -10.54
C ASN A 25 3.28 -0.60 -10.07
N PHE A 26 3.34 0.28 -9.09
CA PHE A 26 2.13 0.92 -8.54
C PHE A 26 2.20 2.44 -8.56
N GLY A 27 3.27 3.00 -9.14
CA GLY A 27 3.44 4.43 -9.23
C GLY A 27 2.92 5.02 -10.54
N GLY A 28 3.24 6.29 -10.77
CA GLY A 28 2.72 7.05 -11.91
C GLY A 28 3.30 6.68 -13.26
N VAL A 29 4.38 5.86 -13.31
CA VAL A 29 4.97 5.42 -14.58
C VAL A 29 4.35 4.13 -15.11
N ASP A 30 3.56 3.44 -14.29
CA ASP A 30 2.90 2.20 -14.70
C ASP A 30 1.42 2.47 -14.97
N PRO A 31 0.80 1.74 -15.91
CA PRO A 31 -0.64 1.92 -16.13
C PRO A 31 -1.44 1.63 -14.87
N TYR A 32 -2.26 2.60 -14.46
CA TYR A 32 -3.07 2.46 -13.26
C TYR A 32 -3.94 1.22 -13.28
N GLU A 33 -4.50 0.89 -14.42
CA GLU A 33 -5.42 -0.24 -14.55
C GLU A 33 -4.74 -1.57 -14.25
N LYS A 34 -3.46 -1.70 -14.63
CA LYS A 34 -2.69 -2.89 -14.30
C LYS A 34 -2.40 -2.97 -12.82
N SER A 35 -2.02 -1.86 -12.21
CA SER A 35 -1.78 -1.79 -10.77
C SER A 35 -3.03 -2.17 -10.00
N ARG A 36 -4.17 -1.61 -10.40
CA ARG A 36 -5.47 -1.90 -9.81
C ARG A 36 -5.83 -3.38 -9.91
N GLU A 37 -5.61 -3.96 -11.08
CA GLU A 37 -5.87 -5.37 -11.31
C GLU A 37 -5.06 -6.26 -10.38
N ILE A 38 -3.78 -5.94 -10.19
CA ILE A 38 -2.90 -6.70 -9.29
C ILE A 38 -3.41 -6.61 -7.86
N VAL A 39 -3.74 -5.42 -7.39
CA VAL A 39 -4.21 -5.20 -6.02
C VAL A 39 -5.54 -5.93 -5.78
N PHE A 40 -6.48 -5.79 -6.69
CA PHE A 40 -7.80 -6.41 -6.53
C PHE A 40 -7.71 -7.93 -6.58
N HIS A 41 -6.85 -8.46 -7.47
CA HIS A 41 -6.63 -9.90 -7.54
C HIS A 41 -5.99 -10.42 -6.25
N ALA A 42 -5.00 -9.70 -5.73
CA ALA A 42 -4.36 -10.06 -4.47
C ALA A 42 -5.38 -10.09 -3.34
N PHE A 43 -6.25 -9.07 -3.26
CA PHE A 43 -7.29 -9.02 -2.25
C PHE A 43 -8.23 -10.23 -2.34
N GLU A 44 -8.65 -10.59 -3.54
CA GLU A 44 -9.51 -11.76 -3.75
C GLU A 44 -8.84 -13.05 -3.30
N ARG A 45 -7.52 -13.11 -3.30
CA ARG A 45 -6.74 -14.26 -2.85
C ARG A 45 -6.42 -14.23 -1.36
N GLY A 46 -6.92 -13.24 -0.63
CA GLY A 46 -6.74 -13.15 0.82
C GLY A 46 -5.57 -12.30 1.26
N VAL A 47 -4.90 -11.61 0.34
CA VAL A 47 -3.86 -10.64 0.69
C VAL A 47 -4.56 -9.36 1.12
N VAL A 48 -4.62 -9.15 2.43
CA VAL A 48 -5.36 -8.02 3.01
C VAL A 48 -4.45 -6.96 3.62
N HIS A 49 -3.14 -7.15 3.54
CA HIS A 49 -2.17 -6.16 4.01
C HIS A 49 -1.42 -5.56 2.83
N PHE A 50 -1.53 -4.25 2.68
CA PHE A 50 -0.90 -3.48 1.60
C PHE A 50 0.09 -2.51 2.23
N ASP A 51 1.35 -2.61 1.83
CA ASP A 51 2.44 -1.83 2.42
C ASP A 51 2.92 -0.76 1.46
N LEU A 52 2.88 0.47 1.93
CA LEU A 52 3.24 1.66 1.19
C LEU A 52 4.38 2.40 1.87
N ALA A 53 4.82 3.49 1.26
CA ALA A 53 5.67 4.49 1.89
C ALA A 53 5.38 5.83 1.23
N ASN A 54 5.72 6.91 1.92
CA ASN A 54 5.44 8.26 1.44
C ASN A 54 6.09 8.54 0.07
N ASN A 55 7.21 7.89 -0.24
CA ASN A 55 7.92 8.13 -1.50
C ASN A 55 7.80 6.98 -2.51
N TYR A 56 6.96 5.99 -2.28
CA TYR A 56 6.79 4.92 -3.26
C TYR A 56 6.19 5.47 -4.54
N GLY A 57 6.77 5.04 -5.63
CA GLY A 57 6.40 5.47 -6.96
C GLY A 57 7.17 4.65 -8.00
N PRO A 58 7.97 5.28 -8.89
CA PRO A 58 8.05 6.72 -9.11
C PRO A 58 6.81 7.33 -9.78
N PRO A 59 6.59 8.63 -9.65
CA PRO A 59 7.32 9.58 -8.80
C PRO A 59 6.94 9.43 -7.33
N PRO A 60 7.72 10.02 -6.39
CA PRO A 60 7.43 9.91 -4.96
C PRO A 60 6.00 10.34 -4.62
N GLY A 61 5.30 9.50 -3.88
CA GLY A 61 3.92 9.75 -3.49
C GLY A 61 2.87 9.19 -4.43
N SER A 62 3.25 8.79 -5.65
CA SER A 62 2.27 8.33 -6.64
C SER A 62 1.64 6.99 -6.28
N ALA A 63 2.38 6.12 -5.58
CA ALA A 63 1.81 4.84 -5.16
C ALA A 63 0.70 5.05 -4.14
N GLU A 64 0.88 5.94 -3.16
CA GLU A 64 -0.19 6.26 -2.21
C GLU A 64 -1.39 6.92 -2.89
N GLU A 65 -1.14 7.80 -3.85
CA GLU A 65 -2.22 8.42 -4.62
C GLU A 65 -3.02 7.38 -5.41
N ASN A 66 -2.33 6.46 -6.06
CA ASN A 66 -2.98 5.41 -6.84
C ASN A 66 -3.77 4.45 -5.93
N PHE A 67 -3.20 4.11 -4.79
CA PHE A 67 -3.92 3.26 -3.84
C PHE A 67 -5.17 3.98 -3.30
N GLY A 68 -5.11 5.28 -3.11
CA GLY A 68 -6.27 6.09 -2.74
C GLY A 68 -7.38 6.01 -3.79
N LYS A 69 -7.03 6.02 -5.07
CA LYS A 69 -8.00 5.81 -6.16
C LYS A 69 -8.61 4.42 -6.08
N MET A 70 -7.81 3.40 -5.79
CA MET A 70 -8.29 2.02 -5.67
C MET A 70 -9.28 1.88 -4.52
N LEU A 71 -9.03 2.58 -3.40
CA LEU A 71 -9.98 2.61 -2.29
C LEU A 71 -11.30 3.21 -2.73
N ARG A 72 -11.28 4.33 -3.46
CA ARG A 72 -12.51 4.95 -3.98
C ARG A 72 -13.21 4.09 -5.01
N ASP A 73 -12.45 3.35 -5.83
CA ASP A 73 -13.00 2.56 -6.93
C ASP A 73 -13.67 1.26 -6.48
N GLY A 74 -13.38 0.78 -5.29
CA GLY A 74 -14.00 -0.47 -4.85
C GLY A 74 -13.59 -0.98 -3.49
N LEU A 75 -12.35 -0.75 -3.06
CA LEU A 75 -11.87 -1.31 -1.80
C LEU A 75 -12.47 -0.63 -0.57
N HIS A 76 -13.07 0.56 -0.72
CA HIS A 76 -13.64 1.27 0.43
C HIS A 76 -14.74 0.48 1.13
N THR A 77 -15.48 -0.35 0.39
CA THR A 77 -16.52 -1.20 0.98
C THR A 77 -15.94 -2.33 1.81
N HIS A 78 -14.65 -2.58 1.65
CA HIS A 78 -13.92 -3.62 2.39
C HIS A 78 -12.85 -3.02 3.32
N ARG A 79 -12.94 -1.71 3.62
CA ARG A 79 -11.89 -1.03 4.40
C ARG A 79 -11.63 -1.70 5.75
N ASP A 80 -12.66 -2.22 6.39
CA ASP A 80 -12.53 -2.92 7.68
C ASP A 80 -11.85 -4.28 7.56
N GLU A 81 -11.71 -4.79 6.35
CA GLU A 81 -11.11 -6.09 6.08
C GLU A 81 -9.66 -5.99 5.65
N ILE A 82 -9.14 -4.79 5.41
CA ILE A 82 -7.78 -4.59 4.93
C ILE A 82 -6.95 -3.80 5.94
N ILE A 83 -5.65 -4.03 5.88
CA ILE A 83 -4.66 -3.32 6.69
C ILE A 83 -3.76 -2.57 5.73
N VAL A 84 -3.63 -1.27 5.95
CA VAL A 84 -2.76 -0.43 5.14
C VAL A 84 -1.65 0.10 6.04
N SER A 85 -0.41 -0.19 5.68
CA SER A 85 0.74 0.36 6.38
C SER A 85 1.50 1.29 5.44
N SER A 86 2.08 2.33 5.99
CA SER A 86 2.91 3.24 5.24
C SER A 86 4.07 3.71 6.12
N LYS A 87 4.96 4.47 5.53
CA LYS A 87 6.18 4.93 6.20
C LYS A 87 6.35 6.41 5.93
N ALA A 88 6.96 7.11 6.87
CA ALA A 88 7.33 8.51 6.71
C ALA A 88 8.84 8.63 6.74
N GLY A 89 9.36 9.76 6.33
CA GLY A 89 10.79 10.05 6.45
C GLY A 89 11.64 9.70 5.25
N HIS A 90 11.02 9.24 4.16
CA HIS A 90 11.75 8.98 2.91
C HIS A 90 11.75 10.22 2.02
N LEU A 91 12.76 10.29 1.13
CA LEU A 91 12.94 11.43 0.24
C LEU A 91 11.74 11.67 -0.65
N MET A 92 11.18 12.85 -0.61
CA MET A 92 10.06 13.26 -1.44
C MET A 92 10.47 14.33 -2.47
N TRP A 93 11.32 15.28 -2.06
CA TRP A 93 11.82 16.33 -2.94
C TRP A 93 13.18 16.80 -2.46
N ASN A 94 13.91 17.50 -3.32
CA ASN A 94 15.19 18.08 -2.96
C ASN A 94 14.97 19.38 -2.19
N GLY A 95 15.69 19.54 -1.09
CA GLY A 95 15.63 20.75 -0.30
C GLY A 95 15.16 20.49 1.12
N PRO A 96 14.93 21.56 1.89
CA PRO A 96 14.49 21.44 3.29
C PRO A 96 13.19 20.68 3.39
N TYR A 97 13.11 19.83 4.39
CA TYR A 97 11.90 19.07 4.74
C TYR A 97 11.47 18.00 3.73
N GLY A 98 12.25 17.78 2.66
CA GLY A 98 11.91 16.77 1.66
C GLY A 98 12.36 15.38 1.99
N ASP A 99 13.20 15.20 3.01
CA ASP A 99 13.77 13.91 3.39
C ASP A 99 13.84 13.83 4.91
N GLY A 100 13.87 12.59 5.40
CA GLY A 100 13.94 12.34 6.84
C GLY A 100 12.64 12.68 7.55
N SER A 101 12.71 12.78 8.87
CA SER A 101 11.55 13.04 9.73
C SER A 101 11.44 14.51 10.09
N SER A 102 11.74 15.40 9.16
CA SER A 102 11.66 16.83 9.35
C SER A 102 10.24 17.32 9.54
N ARG A 103 10.10 18.46 10.19
CA ARG A 103 8.80 19.11 10.35
C ARG A 103 8.49 20.02 9.17
#